data_1fb18471de2beab5cfd887aff6a2756d
#
_entry.id   1fb18471de2beab5cfd887aff6a2756d
#
_cell.length_a   1.000
_cell.length_b   1.000
_cell.length_c   1.000
_cell.angle_alpha   90.00
_cell.angle_beta   90.00
_cell.angle_gamma   90.00
#
_symmetry.space_group_name_H-M   'P 1'
#
loop_
_entity.id
_entity.type
_entity.pdbx_description
1 polymer ?
#
loop_
_entity_poly.entity_id
_entity_poly.type
_entity_poly.pdbx_seq_one_letter_code
_entity_poly.pdbx_strand_id
1 'polypeptide(L)'
;ANDIVIYHLSNGHRLNYEIEKLGGKKVIIYHNITPERYFEKYNRDACANCVQGIKAAKRLAKTADYAIAVSEYNKQDLIRLGFTCDIEVLPILIPFEDYEKKPNAGVLRRYDDDYVNILFTGRIVPNKKQEDVIETFYYYKKYINPKSRLILAGSYVDVGKYHEKLELFARKLGLADVIFTGQIRFDEILAYYRLADVFLCMSEHEGF
;
A
#
# COMPACT_ATOMS: atom_id res chain seq x y z
N ALA A 1 5.66 13.83 34.94
CA ALA A 1 4.41 13.96 34.21
C ALA A 1 3.88 12.57 33.91
N ASN A 2 2.57 12.36 34.14
CA ASN A 2 1.89 11.08 33.85
C ASN A 2 1.32 11.06 32.43
N ASP A 3 1.94 11.80 31.52
CA ASP A 3 1.47 11.93 30.14
C ASP A 3 1.81 10.67 29.32
N ILE A 4 0.92 10.31 28.42
CA ILE A 4 1.13 9.23 27.46
C ILE A 4 1.20 9.86 26.06
N VAL A 5 2.27 9.59 25.34
CA VAL A 5 2.46 10.00 23.96
C VAL A 5 2.21 8.79 23.08
N ILE A 6 1.17 8.85 22.24
CA ILE A 6 0.86 7.81 21.24
C ILE A 6 1.35 8.33 19.88
N TYR A 7 2.20 7.55 19.22
CA TYR A 7 2.82 7.97 17.97
C TYR A 7 2.71 6.91 16.89
N HIS A 8 2.15 7.30 15.73
CA HIS A 8 2.06 6.46 14.55
C HIS A 8 3.34 6.56 13.72
N LEU A 9 4.09 5.47 13.65
CA LEU A 9 5.34 5.36 12.91
C LEU A 9 5.12 4.60 11.60
N SER A 10 5.27 5.30 10.46
CA SER A 10 5.05 4.72 9.13
C SER A 10 6.12 5.09 8.10
N ASN A 11 6.92 6.12 8.35
CA ASN A 11 7.94 6.60 7.40
C ASN A 11 8.93 7.56 8.09
N GLY A 12 9.95 8.04 7.33
CA GLY A 12 10.86 9.07 7.79
C GLY A 12 10.16 10.43 7.87
N HIS A 13 10.21 11.05 9.05
CA HIS A 13 9.70 12.39 9.28
C HIS A 13 10.44 13.05 10.43
N ARG A 14 10.53 14.40 10.43
CA ARG A 14 11.17 15.16 11.50
C ARG A 14 10.59 14.83 12.87
N LEU A 15 9.28 14.64 12.97
CA LEU A 15 8.60 14.31 14.22
C LEU A 15 9.14 13.04 14.87
N ASN A 16 9.64 12.07 14.13
CA ASN A 16 10.21 10.85 14.69
C ASN A 16 11.32 11.14 15.71
N TYR A 17 12.11 12.20 15.48
CA TYR A 17 13.21 12.62 16.34
C TYR A 17 12.74 13.54 17.49
N GLU A 18 11.63 14.26 17.30
CA GLU A 18 11.06 15.09 18.36
C GLU A 18 10.35 14.24 19.43
N ILE A 19 9.66 13.16 19.03
CA ILE A 19 9.01 12.22 19.95
C ILE A 19 10.02 11.61 20.93
N GLU A 20 11.23 11.33 20.49
CA GLU A 20 12.29 10.78 21.34
C GLU A 20 12.59 11.71 22.55
N LYS A 21 12.48 13.04 22.35
CA LYS A 21 12.80 14.05 23.36
C LYS A 21 11.67 14.35 24.34
N LEU A 22 10.46 13.91 24.03
CA LEU A 22 9.30 14.17 24.91
C LEU A 22 9.42 13.36 26.19
N GLY A 23 9.00 13.96 27.30
CA GLY A 23 8.77 13.26 28.57
C GLY A 23 7.51 12.40 28.53
N GLY A 24 7.30 11.59 29.57
CA GLY A 24 6.15 10.71 29.68
C GLY A 24 6.35 9.35 29.03
N LYS A 25 5.31 8.52 29.08
CA LYS A 25 5.29 7.19 28.48
C LYS A 25 5.09 7.25 26.97
N LYS A 26 5.84 6.45 26.21
CA LYS A 26 5.76 6.43 24.74
C LYS A 26 5.19 5.12 24.24
N VAL A 27 4.07 5.19 23.53
CA VAL A 27 3.43 4.08 22.83
C VAL A 27 3.63 4.29 21.34
N ILE A 28 4.29 3.35 20.70
CA ILE A 28 4.58 3.40 19.25
C ILE A 28 3.63 2.47 18.51
N ILE A 29 2.80 3.03 17.62
CA ILE A 29 1.96 2.24 16.70
C ILE A 29 2.70 2.15 15.36
N TYR A 30 3.13 0.96 15.02
CA TYR A 30 3.95 0.72 13.83
C TYR A 30 3.12 0.24 12.65
N HIS A 31 3.12 1.03 11.56
CA HIS A 31 2.38 0.76 10.33
C HIS A 31 3.24 0.19 9.20
N ASN A 32 4.44 -0.27 9.52
CA ASN A 32 5.47 -0.70 8.59
C ASN A 32 6.20 0.47 7.89
N ILE A 33 7.45 0.21 7.50
CA ILE A 33 8.24 1.09 6.66
C ILE A 33 8.71 0.28 5.47
N THR A 34 8.25 0.65 4.28
CA THR A 34 8.64 -0.04 3.04
C THR A 34 10.16 0.00 2.86
N PRO A 35 10.83 -1.11 2.56
CA PRO A 35 12.27 -1.13 2.29
C PRO A 35 12.65 -0.20 1.15
N GLU A 36 13.72 0.57 1.34
CA GLU A 36 14.19 1.62 0.42
C GLU A 36 14.50 1.09 -0.99
N ARG A 37 14.95 -0.17 -1.10
CA ARG A 37 15.30 -0.82 -2.37
C ARG A 37 14.21 -0.75 -3.44
N TYR A 38 12.93 -0.69 -3.04
CA TYR A 38 11.82 -0.56 -3.97
C TYR A 38 11.77 0.82 -4.64
N PHE A 39 12.32 1.86 -4.00
CA PHE A 39 12.26 3.22 -4.50
C PHE A 39 13.56 3.72 -5.14
N GLU A 40 14.69 3.04 -4.97
CA GLU A 40 16.02 3.48 -5.42
C GLU A 40 16.05 3.94 -6.88
N LYS A 41 15.35 3.22 -7.78
CA LYS A 41 15.32 3.49 -9.22
C LYS A 41 14.26 4.51 -9.63
N TYR A 42 13.29 4.80 -8.76
CA TYR A 42 12.07 5.50 -9.16
C TYR A 42 11.87 6.84 -8.43
N ASN A 43 12.21 6.90 -7.14
CA ASN A 43 12.01 8.10 -6.32
C ASN A 43 13.05 8.19 -5.21
N ARG A 44 14.03 9.10 -5.37
CA ARG A 44 15.13 9.30 -4.40
C ARG A 44 14.63 9.80 -3.05
N ASP A 45 13.62 10.68 -3.04
CA ASP A 45 13.09 11.24 -1.80
C ASP A 45 12.33 10.17 -1.00
N ALA A 46 11.52 9.35 -1.67
CA ALA A 46 10.87 8.21 -1.04
C ALA A 46 11.90 7.21 -0.47
N CYS A 47 12.97 6.91 -1.23
CA CYS A 47 14.07 6.08 -0.77
C CYS A 47 14.73 6.67 0.49
N ALA A 48 15.08 7.96 0.47
CA ALA A 48 15.68 8.65 1.60
C ALA A 48 14.76 8.66 2.84
N ASN A 49 13.45 8.88 2.62
CA ASN A 49 12.45 8.84 3.69
C ASN A 49 12.34 7.43 4.33
N CYS A 50 12.37 6.37 3.53
CA CYS A 50 12.38 5.00 4.08
C CYS A 50 13.63 4.75 4.93
N VAL A 51 14.83 5.12 4.44
CA VAL A 51 16.09 4.99 5.19
C VAL A 51 16.03 5.79 6.50
N GLN A 52 15.54 7.02 6.47
CA GLN A 52 15.37 7.85 7.67
C GLN A 52 14.35 7.25 8.64
N GLY A 53 13.26 6.70 8.14
CA GLY A 53 12.24 6.02 8.93
C GLY A 53 12.80 4.83 9.71
N ILE A 54 13.57 3.97 9.05
CA ILE A 54 14.25 2.82 9.70
C ILE A 54 15.26 3.30 10.76
N LYS A 55 16.06 4.34 10.47
CA LYS A 55 16.99 4.92 11.45
C LYS A 55 16.25 5.48 12.68
N ALA A 56 15.15 6.18 12.46
CA ALA A 56 14.32 6.72 13.53
C ALA A 56 13.65 5.62 14.35
N ALA A 57 13.13 4.56 13.71
CA ALA A 57 12.56 3.41 14.40
C ALA A 57 13.56 2.76 15.37
N LYS A 58 14.81 2.54 14.92
CA LYS A 58 15.90 2.01 15.77
C LYS A 58 16.25 2.90 16.96
N ARG A 59 16.04 4.22 16.83
CA ARG A 59 16.23 5.15 17.96
C ARG A 59 15.05 5.10 18.92
N LEU A 60 13.83 5.14 18.40
CA LEU A 60 12.60 5.04 19.19
C LEU A 60 12.51 3.70 19.95
N ALA A 61 13.06 2.62 19.41
CA ALA A 61 13.16 1.33 20.09
C ALA A 61 13.82 1.40 21.48
N LYS A 62 14.73 2.38 21.69
CA LYS A 62 15.44 2.57 22.96
C LYS A 62 14.63 3.34 24.02
N THR A 63 13.57 4.01 23.59
CA THR A 63 12.78 4.93 24.45
C THR A 63 11.30 4.59 24.48
N ALA A 64 10.86 3.63 23.69
CA ALA A 64 9.47 3.15 23.70
C ALA A 64 9.20 2.36 24.98
N ASP A 65 8.11 2.72 25.65
CA ASP A 65 7.60 1.96 26.83
C ASP A 65 6.67 0.83 26.41
N TYR A 66 6.01 0.97 25.24
CA TYR A 66 5.09 -0.01 24.68
C TYR A 66 5.01 0.15 23.16
N ALA A 67 4.73 -0.93 22.45
CA ALA A 67 4.54 -0.87 21.01
C ALA A 67 3.31 -1.67 20.56
N ILE A 68 2.65 -1.18 19.52
CA ILE A 68 1.54 -1.84 18.85
C ILE A 68 1.96 -2.08 17.40
N ALA A 69 1.89 -3.33 16.97
CA ALA A 69 2.12 -3.74 15.60
C ALA A 69 0.78 -4.06 14.93
N VAL A 70 0.57 -3.63 13.68
CA VAL A 70 -0.71 -3.88 12.99
C VAL A 70 -0.83 -5.30 12.43
N SER A 71 0.24 -6.10 12.49
CA SER A 71 0.26 -7.51 12.11
C SER A 71 1.39 -8.25 12.82
N GLU A 72 1.36 -9.58 12.81
CA GLU A 72 2.47 -10.39 13.34
C GLU A 72 3.78 -10.14 12.57
N TYR A 73 3.70 -9.93 11.26
CA TYR A 73 4.85 -9.54 10.44
C TYR A 73 5.51 -8.25 10.98
N ASN A 74 4.69 -7.22 11.27
CA ASN A 74 5.18 -5.96 11.82
C ASN A 74 5.73 -6.10 13.25
N LYS A 75 5.19 -7.00 14.06
CA LYS A 75 5.75 -7.33 15.38
C LYS A 75 7.17 -7.88 15.24
N GLN A 76 7.37 -8.85 14.35
CA GLN A 76 8.68 -9.39 14.07
C GLN A 76 9.64 -8.33 13.52
N ASP A 77 9.14 -7.37 12.73
CA ASP A 77 9.93 -6.28 12.23
C ASP A 77 10.39 -5.33 13.36
N LEU A 78 9.50 -4.98 14.30
CA LEU A 78 9.84 -4.19 15.48
C LEU A 78 10.93 -4.88 16.33
N ILE A 79 10.83 -6.19 16.52
CA ILE A 79 11.86 -6.98 17.25
C ILE A 79 13.21 -6.85 16.51
N ARG A 80 13.23 -7.02 15.19
CA ARG A 80 14.46 -6.86 14.38
C ARG A 80 15.00 -5.42 14.43
N LEU A 81 14.14 -4.42 14.60
CA LEU A 81 14.52 -3.00 14.75
C LEU A 81 15.07 -2.69 16.16
N GLY A 82 14.97 -3.61 17.10
CA GLY A 82 15.55 -3.52 18.44
C GLY A 82 14.58 -3.06 19.53
N PHE A 83 13.28 -3.13 19.31
CA PHE A 83 12.29 -2.90 20.37
C PHE A 83 12.34 -4.03 21.39
N THR A 84 12.49 -3.66 22.67
CA THR A 84 12.57 -4.59 23.81
C THR A 84 11.39 -4.43 24.78
N CYS A 85 10.54 -3.41 24.58
CA CYS A 85 9.31 -3.24 25.33
C CYS A 85 8.27 -4.30 24.91
N ASP A 86 7.16 -4.37 25.65
CA ASP A 86 6.02 -5.20 25.27
C ASP A 86 5.47 -4.76 23.90
N ILE A 87 5.25 -5.74 23.02
CA ILE A 87 4.72 -5.51 21.66
C ILE A 87 3.43 -6.32 21.50
N GLU A 88 2.32 -5.64 21.37
CA GLU A 88 1.01 -6.23 21.10
C GLU A 88 0.68 -6.16 19.60
N VAL A 89 -0.03 -7.17 19.10
CA VAL A 89 -0.58 -7.15 17.74
C VAL A 89 -2.02 -6.70 17.80
N LEU A 90 -2.29 -5.53 17.21
CA LEU A 90 -3.64 -4.99 17.06
C LEU A 90 -3.90 -4.68 15.59
N PRO A 91 -4.67 -5.53 14.88
CA PRO A 91 -5.00 -5.31 13.48
C PRO A 91 -5.73 -3.99 13.25
N ILE A 92 -5.57 -3.44 12.05
CA ILE A 92 -6.28 -2.21 11.65
C ILE A 92 -7.77 -2.49 11.61
N LEU A 93 -8.56 -1.66 12.32
CA LEU A 93 -10.02 -1.72 12.27
C LEU A 93 -10.50 -1.21 10.92
N ILE A 94 -11.24 -2.05 10.22
CA ILE A 94 -11.86 -1.70 8.94
C ILE A 94 -13.36 -1.49 9.19
N PRO A 95 -13.90 -0.27 8.95
CA PRO A 95 -15.33 0.01 9.09
C PRO A 95 -16.07 -0.61 7.89
N PHE A 96 -16.46 -1.88 7.99
CA PHE A 96 -17.12 -2.60 6.89
C PHE A 96 -18.42 -1.94 6.43
N GLU A 97 -19.15 -1.24 7.33
CA GLU A 97 -20.35 -0.50 6.99
C GLU A 97 -20.09 0.60 5.93
N ASP A 98 -18.87 1.13 5.86
CA ASP A 98 -18.51 2.10 4.83
C ASP A 98 -18.55 1.48 3.43
N TYR A 99 -18.28 0.19 3.30
CA TYR A 99 -18.31 -0.53 2.03
C TYR A 99 -19.73 -0.87 1.54
N GLU A 100 -20.74 -0.71 2.39
CA GLU A 100 -22.15 -0.84 2.02
C GLU A 100 -22.74 0.45 1.43
N LYS A 101 -22.01 1.57 1.51
CA LYS A 101 -22.43 2.85 0.94
C LYS A 101 -22.67 2.77 -0.57
N LYS A 102 -23.43 3.73 -1.08
CA LYS A 102 -23.79 3.79 -2.50
C LYS A 102 -22.54 3.97 -3.39
N PRO A 103 -22.29 3.06 -4.35
CA PRO A 103 -21.18 3.17 -5.27
C PRO A 103 -21.46 4.23 -6.35
N ASN A 104 -20.40 4.67 -7.03
CA ASN A 104 -20.49 5.60 -8.14
C ASN A 104 -21.20 4.99 -9.35
N ALA A 105 -22.38 5.49 -9.67
CA ALA A 105 -23.22 4.99 -10.78
C ALA A 105 -22.58 5.25 -12.17
N GLY A 106 -21.74 6.26 -12.30
CA GLY A 106 -21.02 6.52 -13.56
C GLY A 106 -19.98 5.46 -13.87
N VAL A 107 -19.23 5.03 -12.85
CA VAL A 107 -18.27 3.94 -12.98
C VAL A 107 -19.00 2.62 -13.27
N LEU A 108 -20.08 2.31 -12.55
CA LEU A 108 -20.85 1.09 -12.81
C LEU A 108 -21.32 1.03 -14.27
N ARG A 109 -21.95 2.10 -14.77
CA ARG A 109 -22.42 2.12 -16.18
C ARG A 109 -21.30 2.02 -17.22
N ARG A 110 -20.10 2.52 -16.92
CA ARG A 110 -18.96 2.48 -17.86
C ARG A 110 -18.50 1.06 -18.16
N TYR A 111 -18.64 0.17 -17.20
CA TYR A 111 -18.16 -1.22 -17.27
C TYR A 111 -19.30 -2.25 -17.20
N ASP A 112 -20.54 -1.82 -17.49
CA ASP A 112 -21.73 -2.68 -17.57
C ASP A 112 -21.76 -3.37 -18.94
N ASP A 113 -20.89 -4.35 -19.10
CA ASP A 113 -20.71 -5.14 -20.31
C ASP A 113 -20.32 -6.59 -19.96
N ASP A 114 -20.01 -7.42 -20.95
CA ASP A 114 -19.69 -8.85 -20.79
C ASP A 114 -18.19 -9.14 -20.60
N TYR A 115 -17.39 -8.13 -20.26
CA TYR A 115 -15.97 -8.31 -19.96
C TYR A 115 -15.76 -8.77 -18.52
N VAL A 116 -14.82 -9.71 -18.34
CA VAL A 116 -14.30 -10.05 -17.02
C VAL A 116 -13.40 -8.94 -16.52
N ASN A 117 -13.73 -8.39 -15.35
CA ASN A 117 -12.98 -7.32 -14.70
C ASN A 117 -12.02 -7.90 -13.67
N ILE A 118 -10.72 -7.84 -13.94
CA ILE A 118 -9.68 -8.18 -12.99
C ILE A 118 -9.23 -6.87 -12.33
N LEU A 119 -9.33 -6.80 -11.00
CA LEU A 119 -9.07 -5.59 -10.23
C LEU A 119 -7.83 -5.74 -9.36
N PHE A 120 -7.00 -4.71 -9.36
CA PHE A 120 -6.04 -4.40 -8.31
C PHE A 120 -6.40 -3.05 -7.70
N THR A 121 -6.42 -2.92 -6.37
CA THR A 121 -6.55 -1.63 -5.68
C THR A 121 -5.35 -1.37 -4.79
N GLY A 122 -4.83 -0.14 -4.84
CA GLY A 122 -3.70 0.29 -4.05
C GLY A 122 -2.80 1.27 -4.81
N ARG A 123 -1.87 1.90 -4.12
CA ARG A 123 -0.88 2.76 -4.77
C ARG A 123 -0.12 1.97 -5.84
N ILE A 124 0.12 2.62 -6.98
CA ILE A 124 0.97 2.05 -8.03
C ILE A 124 2.42 2.32 -7.65
N VAL A 125 3.03 1.37 -6.94
CA VAL A 125 4.40 1.48 -6.39
C VAL A 125 5.15 0.15 -6.52
N PRO A 126 6.47 0.15 -6.61
CA PRO A 126 7.25 -1.03 -6.99
C PRO A 126 7.10 -2.25 -6.07
N ASN A 127 6.86 -2.06 -4.76
CA ASN A 127 6.64 -3.17 -3.85
C ASN A 127 5.31 -3.90 -4.05
N LYS A 128 4.39 -3.32 -4.82
CA LYS A 128 3.10 -3.92 -5.17
C LYS A 128 3.16 -4.77 -6.45
N LYS A 129 4.29 -4.74 -7.17
CA LYS A 129 4.57 -5.61 -8.32
C LYS A 129 3.48 -5.61 -9.38
N GLN A 130 3.01 -4.43 -9.78
CA GLN A 130 2.00 -4.35 -10.83
C GLN A 130 2.51 -4.90 -12.18
N GLU A 131 3.82 -4.94 -12.43
CA GLU A 131 4.36 -5.67 -13.59
C GLU A 131 3.95 -7.14 -13.61
N ASP A 132 3.97 -7.84 -12.47
CA ASP A 132 3.60 -9.24 -12.38
C ASP A 132 2.08 -9.43 -12.51
N VAL A 133 1.29 -8.44 -12.02
CA VAL A 133 -0.16 -8.38 -12.25
C VAL A 133 -0.46 -8.24 -13.75
N ILE A 134 0.23 -7.33 -14.47
CA ILE A 134 0.06 -7.12 -15.92
C ILE A 134 0.50 -8.37 -16.70
N GLU A 135 1.59 -9.02 -16.32
CA GLU A 135 2.06 -10.24 -16.96
C GLU A 135 1.06 -11.40 -16.78
N THR A 136 0.57 -11.56 -15.56
CA THR A 136 -0.48 -12.57 -15.26
C THR A 136 -1.74 -12.32 -16.09
N PHE A 137 -2.17 -11.05 -16.18
CA PHE A 137 -3.31 -10.66 -17.01
C PHE A 137 -3.06 -10.95 -18.50
N TYR A 138 -1.84 -10.73 -19.01
CA TYR A 138 -1.49 -11.06 -20.39
C TYR A 138 -1.74 -12.53 -20.71
N TYR A 139 -1.28 -13.45 -19.84
CA TYR A 139 -1.50 -14.88 -20.02
C TYR A 139 -2.98 -15.25 -19.91
N TYR A 140 -3.70 -14.69 -18.95
CA TYR A 140 -5.14 -14.90 -18.81
C TYR A 140 -5.90 -14.47 -20.07
N LYS A 141 -5.66 -13.24 -20.54
CA LYS A 141 -6.33 -12.68 -21.72
C LYS A 141 -6.03 -13.47 -22.99
N LYS A 142 -4.78 -13.88 -23.14
CA LYS A 142 -4.31 -14.58 -24.35
C LYS A 142 -4.80 -16.02 -24.44
N TYR A 143 -4.84 -16.74 -23.35
CA TYR A 143 -5.05 -18.17 -23.36
C TYR A 143 -6.38 -18.64 -22.74
N ILE A 144 -7.05 -17.79 -21.96
CA ILE A 144 -8.25 -18.18 -21.21
C ILE A 144 -9.46 -17.35 -21.65
N ASN A 145 -9.41 -16.02 -21.51
CA ASN A 145 -10.54 -15.16 -21.86
C ASN A 145 -10.12 -13.86 -22.52
N PRO A 146 -10.27 -13.72 -23.86
CA PRO A 146 -9.95 -12.48 -24.58
C PRO A 146 -10.88 -11.32 -24.22
N LYS A 147 -12.12 -11.60 -23.75
CA LYS A 147 -13.05 -10.60 -23.23
C LYS A 147 -12.77 -10.30 -21.75
N SER A 148 -11.62 -9.74 -21.47
CA SER A 148 -11.22 -9.37 -20.11
C SER A 148 -10.45 -8.07 -20.11
N ARG A 149 -10.47 -7.37 -18.97
CA ARG A 149 -9.69 -6.15 -18.73
C ARG A 149 -9.05 -6.18 -17.35
N LEU A 150 -7.94 -5.47 -17.22
CA LEU A 150 -7.26 -5.25 -15.95
C LEU A 150 -7.45 -3.80 -15.53
N ILE A 151 -7.97 -3.59 -14.33
CA ILE A 151 -8.18 -2.28 -13.72
C ILE A 151 -7.19 -2.13 -12.58
N LEU A 152 -6.25 -1.19 -12.72
CA LEU A 152 -5.26 -0.84 -11.71
C LEU A 152 -5.71 0.47 -11.04
N ALA A 153 -6.43 0.33 -9.92
CA ALA A 153 -7.08 1.44 -9.23
C ALA A 153 -6.20 1.99 -8.11
N GLY A 154 -5.61 3.18 -8.33
CA GLY A 154 -4.79 3.86 -7.32
C GLY A 154 -3.84 4.91 -7.86
N SER A 155 -3.37 5.77 -6.95
CA SER A 155 -2.46 6.87 -7.26
C SER A 155 -1.06 6.39 -7.65
N TYR A 156 -0.44 7.08 -8.59
CA TYR A 156 0.95 6.92 -9.05
C TYR A 156 1.76 8.22 -9.02
N VAL A 157 1.23 9.25 -8.37
CA VAL A 157 1.81 10.62 -8.38
C VAL A 157 3.27 10.63 -7.90
N ASP A 158 3.59 9.86 -6.87
CA ASP A 158 4.93 9.86 -6.26
C ASP A 158 5.97 9.04 -7.05
N VAL A 159 5.54 8.25 -8.03
CA VAL A 159 6.40 7.27 -8.75
C VAL A 159 6.09 7.23 -10.24
N GLY A 160 5.97 8.40 -10.88
CA GLY A 160 5.62 8.55 -12.29
C GLY A 160 6.49 7.69 -13.23
N LYS A 161 7.80 7.60 -13.00
CA LYS A 161 8.70 6.73 -13.77
C LYS A 161 8.35 5.24 -13.69
N TYR A 162 7.82 4.78 -12.56
CA TYR A 162 7.35 3.39 -12.45
C TYR A 162 6.06 3.18 -13.23
N HIS A 163 5.12 4.13 -13.15
CA HIS A 163 3.89 4.11 -13.94
C HIS A 163 4.18 4.10 -15.45
N GLU A 164 5.06 4.99 -15.94
CA GLU A 164 5.49 5.03 -17.35
C GLU A 164 6.09 3.68 -17.82
N LYS A 165 6.90 3.05 -16.94
CA LYS A 165 7.43 1.69 -17.22
C LYS A 165 6.30 0.67 -17.37
N LEU A 166 5.28 0.71 -16.50
CA LEU A 166 4.15 -0.22 -16.56
C LEU A 166 3.31 -0.02 -17.82
N GLU A 167 3.03 1.23 -18.20
CA GLU A 167 2.32 1.53 -19.47
C GLU A 167 3.11 1.03 -20.69
N LEU A 168 4.44 1.26 -20.71
CA LEU A 168 5.28 0.77 -21.77
C LEU A 168 5.30 -0.75 -21.82
N PHE A 169 5.32 -1.40 -20.67
CA PHE A 169 5.26 -2.86 -20.55
C PHE A 169 3.95 -3.42 -21.10
N ALA A 170 2.81 -2.86 -20.70
CA ALA A 170 1.50 -3.25 -21.23
C ALA A 170 1.43 -3.08 -22.77
N ARG A 171 1.92 -1.95 -23.30
CA ARG A 171 1.99 -1.71 -24.75
C ARG A 171 2.87 -2.74 -25.49
N LYS A 172 4.03 -3.10 -24.93
CA LYS A 172 4.92 -4.12 -25.51
C LYS A 172 4.27 -5.51 -25.56
N LEU A 173 3.40 -5.82 -24.61
CA LEU A 173 2.62 -7.05 -24.58
C LEU A 173 1.38 -6.99 -25.51
N GLY A 174 1.12 -5.86 -26.16
CA GLY A 174 -0.07 -5.66 -27.00
C GLY A 174 -1.37 -5.54 -26.22
N LEU A 175 -1.31 -5.17 -24.95
CA LEU A 175 -2.48 -5.06 -24.08
C LEU A 175 -3.08 -3.65 -24.18
N ALA A 176 -4.27 -3.54 -24.77
CA ALA A 176 -5.05 -2.30 -24.82
C ALA A 176 -6.02 -2.15 -23.62
N ASP A 177 -6.31 -3.25 -22.95
CA ASP A 177 -7.33 -3.33 -21.88
C ASP A 177 -6.72 -3.30 -20.45
N VAL A 178 -5.59 -2.61 -20.29
CA VAL A 178 -5.01 -2.27 -19.00
C VAL A 178 -5.36 -0.82 -18.68
N ILE A 179 -6.14 -0.61 -17.62
CA ILE A 179 -6.70 0.68 -17.23
C ILE A 179 -6.03 1.16 -15.94
N PHE A 180 -5.32 2.26 -16.00
CA PHE A 180 -4.80 2.97 -14.84
C PHE A 180 -5.77 4.09 -14.46
N THR A 181 -6.43 3.98 -13.32
CA THR A 181 -7.46 4.97 -12.93
C THR A 181 -6.87 6.25 -12.36
N GLY A 182 -5.63 6.19 -11.85
CA GLY A 182 -5.11 7.25 -10.99
C GLY A 182 -5.79 7.26 -9.62
N GLN A 183 -5.68 8.40 -8.93
CA GLN A 183 -6.35 8.58 -7.66
C GLN A 183 -7.87 8.68 -7.88
N ILE A 184 -8.63 7.90 -7.13
CA ILE A 184 -10.09 7.82 -7.21
C ILE A 184 -10.73 8.10 -5.84
N ARG A 185 -11.99 8.47 -5.85
CA ARG A 185 -12.78 8.70 -4.64
C ARG A 185 -13.27 7.39 -4.05
N PHE A 186 -13.72 7.43 -2.80
CA PHE A 186 -14.20 6.24 -2.11
C PHE A 186 -15.44 5.61 -2.77
N ASP A 187 -16.40 6.44 -3.25
CA ASP A 187 -17.56 5.95 -3.99
C ASP A 187 -17.19 5.24 -5.30
N GLU A 188 -16.09 5.65 -5.93
CA GLU A 188 -15.55 4.99 -7.13
C GLU A 188 -14.85 3.67 -6.77
N ILE A 189 -14.12 3.61 -5.66
CA ILE A 189 -13.54 2.35 -5.14
C ILE A 189 -14.65 1.32 -4.91
N LEU A 190 -15.77 1.73 -4.27
CA LEU A 190 -16.93 0.85 -4.06
C LEU A 190 -17.50 0.32 -5.38
N ALA A 191 -17.54 1.16 -6.41
CA ALA A 191 -18.00 0.72 -7.73
C ALA A 191 -17.05 -0.31 -8.35
N TYR A 192 -15.74 -0.08 -8.29
CA TYR A 192 -14.76 -1.06 -8.80
C TYR A 192 -14.80 -2.38 -8.04
N TYR A 193 -14.98 -2.38 -6.71
CA TYR A 193 -15.15 -3.62 -5.96
C TYR A 193 -16.40 -4.40 -6.36
N ARG A 194 -17.51 -3.71 -6.68
CA ARG A 194 -18.73 -4.37 -7.14
C ARG A 194 -18.66 -4.90 -8.57
N LEU A 195 -17.82 -4.29 -9.41
CA LEU A 195 -17.60 -4.68 -10.80
C LEU A 195 -16.57 -5.79 -10.94
N ALA A 196 -15.74 -5.99 -9.93
CA ALA A 196 -14.64 -6.94 -10.00
C ALA A 196 -15.14 -8.39 -9.94
N ASP A 197 -14.78 -9.18 -10.94
CA ASP A 197 -14.94 -10.64 -10.92
C ASP A 197 -13.79 -11.31 -10.18
N VAL A 198 -12.58 -10.71 -10.27
CA VAL A 198 -11.36 -11.22 -9.60
C VAL A 198 -10.56 -10.05 -9.04
N PHE A 199 -10.13 -10.20 -7.79
CA PHE A 199 -9.09 -9.33 -7.20
C PHE A 199 -7.73 -10.02 -7.33
N LEU A 200 -6.75 -9.33 -7.93
CA LEU A 200 -5.40 -9.86 -8.15
C LEU A 200 -4.35 -8.99 -7.49
N CYS A 201 -3.58 -9.57 -6.57
CA CYS A 201 -2.48 -8.91 -5.87
C CYS A 201 -1.20 -9.77 -5.97
N MET A 202 -0.07 -9.13 -6.28
CA MET A 202 1.25 -9.76 -6.41
C MET A 202 2.30 -9.04 -5.53
N SER A 203 1.86 -8.36 -4.48
CA SER A 203 2.73 -7.55 -3.63
C SER A 203 3.83 -8.38 -2.97
N GLU A 204 5.08 -7.89 -3.06
CA GLU A 204 6.23 -8.49 -2.36
C GLU A 204 6.37 -7.98 -0.92
N HIS A 205 5.76 -6.84 -0.63
CA HIS A 205 5.85 -6.22 0.70
C HIS A 205 4.55 -5.51 1.07
N GLU A 206 3.98 -5.94 2.18
CA GLU A 206 2.80 -5.38 2.83
C GLU A 206 3.05 -5.24 4.34
N GLY A 207 2.35 -4.31 4.97
CA GLY A 207 2.40 -4.13 6.43
C GLY A 207 1.23 -4.79 7.15
N PHE A 208 0.15 -5.07 6.41
CA PHE A 208 -1.09 -5.61 6.95
C PHE A 208 -1.77 -6.52 5.92
#